data_0a7b81f75721eddec7e2df7d1d15d191
#
_entry.id   0a7b81f75721eddec7e2df7d1d15d191
#
_cell.length_a   1.000
_cell.length_b   1.000
_cell.length_c   1.000
_cell.angle_alpha   90.00
_cell.angle_beta   90.00
_cell.angle_gamma   90.00
#
_symmetry.space_group_name_H-M   'P 1'
#
loop_
_entity.id
_entity.type
_entity.pdbx_description
1 polymer ?
#
loop_
_entity_poly.entity_id
_entity_poly.type
_entity_poly.pdbx_seq_one_letter_code
_entity_poly.pdbx_strand_id
1 'polypeptide(L)'
;MIDLGQSKDFLSSLSQVSHLHFQIWDADEGLVFSSGPDEPAEPALEELQDFSLRIMSSAAFQHIPLESGEGLFGVPLRNGQAVAGSLIVFGSNSLQKPLPETSTAPQPGRAEEMERFLNQVALQVQDRLTYKKEMEEMAVELTDNFEQLSFYAKIAGRVKSITFAGNMLQELVEELLDTMRTDMAFARLPERPEYNALVCTQKIPENISDYDDFIDVLIDSIPLNSPALEEDYFIVNDSSTTPGFSDLAPDPYRFLAVKMQHNGNFYGWMGLVSFNLGEIFRRSELRLLDSMAEQIAVVITNSDLYRDLERFVINMVKSLVFAIEAKDDYTRGHSERVCQYSLLMAERLGLDEERKKILQWASILHDSGKIGIPESILNKPWRLKDEEYQIIKDHPMKGHTILEPLEQLASSLPGMLHHHERYDGGGYPQGLKGKEIPLDARIIAVADTFDAITSNRAYRPAKTPEEALEEIEKVAGTQLDPDLVNVFKEVFIRDLAPEQKCSLEEQS
;
A
#
# COMPACT_ATOMS: atom_id res chain seq x y z
N MET A 1 40.51 -5.33 5.95
CA MET A 1 40.37 -6.70 6.53
C MET A 1 40.27 -7.70 5.39
N ILE A 2 41.19 -8.70 5.34
CA ILE A 2 41.17 -9.76 4.31
C ILE A 2 40.43 -10.97 4.90
N ASP A 3 39.19 -11.22 4.51
CA ASP A 3 38.45 -12.43 4.89
C ASP A 3 38.81 -13.60 3.93
N LEU A 4 39.55 -14.54 4.45
CA LEU A 4 40.19 -15.60 3.65
C LEU A 4 39.34 -16.87 3.43
N GLY A 5 38.21 -17.05 4.09
CA GLY A 5 37.28 -18.19 3.89
C GLY A 5 37.87 -19.40 3.15
N GLN A 6 37.37 -19.62 1.90
CA GLN A 6 37.85 -20.74 1.04
C GLN A 6 39.31 -20.61 0.56
N SER A 7 39.93 -19.44 0.65
CA SER A 7 41.33 -19.26 0.26
C SER A 7 42.27 -19.94 1.22
N LYS A 8 41.89 -20.12 2.50
CA LYS A 8 42.67 -20.90 3.49
C LYS A 8 42.79 -22.36 3.09
N ASP A 9 41.69 -22.99 2.69
CA ASP A 9 41.66 -24.40 2.24
C ASP A 9 42.51 -24.60 0.97
N PHE A 10 42.41 -23.67 0.02
CA PHE A 10 43.20 -23.67 -1.18
C PHE A 10 44.72 -23.58 -0.89
N LEU A 11 45.13 -22.61 -0.06
CA LEU A 11 46.53 -22.42 0.29
C LEU A 11 47.08 -23.58 1.15
N SER A 12 46.26 -24.12 2.05
CA SER A 12 46.58 -25.32 2.82
C SER A 12 46.81 -26.53 1.91
N SER A 13 45.93 -26.74 0.93
CA SER A 13 46.06 -27.82 -0.04
C SER A 13 47.30 -27.62 -0.93
N LEU A 14 47.56 -26.39 -1.37
CA LEU A 14 48.71 -26.04 -2.16
C LEU A 14 50.03 -26.24 -1.38
N SER A 15 50.08 -25.90 -0.09
CA SER A 15 51.19 -26.15 0.82
C SER A 15 51.52 -27.62 0.94
N GLN A 16 50.52 -28.50 1.07
CA GLN A 16 50.72 -29.94 1.16
C GLN A 16 51.35 -30.55 -0.09
N VAL A 17 51.01 -30.02 -1.26
CA VAL A 17 51.49 -30.53 -2.56
C VAL A 17 52.87 -29.93 -2.90
N SER A 18 53.08 -28.65 -2.64
CA SER A 18 54.25 -27.91 -3.06
C SER A 18 55.40 -27.96 -2.03
N HIS A 19 55.12 -28.42 -0.82
CA HIS A 19 56.04 -28.31 0.34
C HIS A 19 56.53 -26.88 0.62
N LEU A 20 55.68 -25.89 0.29
CA LEU A 20 55.89 -24.48 0.56
C LEU A 20 54.94 -24.00 1.65
N HIS A 21 55.42 -23.14 2.51
CA HIS A 21 54.59 -22.46 3.50
C HIS A 21 54.09 -21.12 2.96
N PHE A 22 52.81 -20.87 3.08
CA PHE A 22 52.15 -19.66 2.64
C PHE A 22 51.66 -18.89 3.86
N GLN A 23 51.93 -17.60 3.88
CA GLN A 23 51.38 -16.68 4.88
C GLN A 23 50.70 -15.50 4.17
N ILE A 24 49.57 -15.07 4.71
CA ILE A 24 48.89 -13.85 4.28
C ILE A 24 48.92 -12.87 5.43
N TRP A 25 49.34 -11.66 5.14
CA TRP A 25 49.39 -10.53 6.04
C TRP A 25 48.46 -9.45 5.52
N ASP A 26 47.51 -9.01 6.39
CA ASP A 26 46.64 -7.89 6.16
C ASP A 26 47.33 -6.60 6.58
N ALA A 27 47.04 -5.50 5.89
CA ALA A 27 47.67 -4.20 6.17
C ALA A 27 47.31 -3.66 7.56
N ASP A 28 46.10 -4.00 8.06
CA ASP A 28 45.57 -3.49 9.32
C ASP A 28 45.69 -4.50 10.48
N GLU A 29 45.48 -5.79 10.21
CA GLU A 29 45.39 -6.85 11.22
C GLU A 29 46.69 -7.67 11.41
N GLY A 30 47.65 -7.54 10.51
CA GLY A 30 48.89 -8.33 10.55
C GLY A 30 48.72 -9.74 9.96
N LEU A 31 49.27 -10.78 10.61
CA LEU A 31 49.18 -12.16 10.10
C LEU A 31 47.77 -12.73 10.25
N VAL A 32 47.09 -12.95 9.12
CA VAL A 32 45.70 -13.48 9.07
C VAL A 32 45.61 -14.96 8.68
N PHE A 33 46.67 -15.50 8.08
CA PHE A 33 46.72 -16.91 7.69
C PHE A 33 48.17 -17.44 7.63
N SER A 34 48.39 -18.67 8.12
CA SER A 34 49.60 -19.45 7.91
C SER A 34 49.22 -20.90 7.56
N SER A 35 49.82 -21.47 6.53
CA SER A 35 49.65 -22.87 6.13
C SER A 35 50.59 -23.82 6.81
N GLY A 36 51.54 -23.33 7.64
CA GLY A 36 52.52 -24.09 8.37
C GLY A 36 52.30 -24.04 9.89
N PRO A 37 53.23 -24.58 10.70
CA PRO A 37 53.15 -24.47 12.14
C PRO A 37 53.09 -23.00 12.58
N ASP A 38 52.35 -22.73 13.65
CA ASP A 38 52.03 -21.37 14.13
C ASP A 38 53.28 -20.57 14.56
N GLU A 39 54.41 -21.24 14.84
CA GLU A 39 55.68 -20.61 15.13
C GLU A 39 56.76 -21.19 14.18
N PRO A 40 57.13 -20.47 13.13
CA PRO A 40 58.31 -20.85 12.35
C PRO A 40 59.58 -20.66 13.17
N ALA A 41 60.44 -21.65 13.16
CA ALA A 41 61.73 -21.58 13.89
C ALA A 41 62.69 -20.52 13.30
N GLU A 42 62.53 -20.17 12.04
CA GLU A 42 63.19 -19.08 11.30
C GLU A 42 62.43 -18.85 9.98
N PRO A 43 62.24 -17.63 9.50
CA PRO A 43 62.61 -16.36 10.14
C PRO A 43 61.68 -15.99 11.30
N ALA A 44 62.18 -15.14 12.23
CA ALA A 44 61.36 -14.67 13.34
C ALA A 44 60.12 -13.92 12.85
N LEU A 45 59.04 -13.97 13.61
CA LEU A 45 57.77 -13.33 13.25
C LEU A 45 57.91 -11.84 12.92
N GLU A 46 58.84 -11.17 13.62
CA GLU A 46 59.18 -9.76 13.36
C GLU A 46 59.82 -9.54 11.99
N GLU A 47 60.68 -10.46 11.51
CA GLU A 47 61.29 -10.37 10.17
C GLU A 47 60.26 -10.59 9.07
N LEU A 48 59.28 -11.48 9.27
CA LEU A 48 58.19 -11.70 8.34
C LEU A 48 57.23 -10.51 8.29
N GLN A 49 56.98 -9.87 9.42
CA GLN A 49 56.20 -8.65 9.48
C GLN A 49 56.91 -7.49 8.74
N ASP A 50 58.18 -7.31 8.98
CA ASP A 50 59.03 -6.31 8.30
C ASP A 50 59.04 -6.55 6.77
N PHE A 51 59.17 -7.82 6.38
CA PHE A 51 59.13 -8.21 4.98
C PHE A 51 57.74 -7.95 4.35
N SER A 52 56.67 -8.27 5.07
CA SER A 52 55.33 -7.92 4.67
C SER A 52 55.13 -6.42 4.41
N LEU A 53 55.60 -5.59 5.35
CA LEU A 53 55.54 -4.13 5.21
C LEU A 53 56.32 -3.61 4.00
N ARG A 54 57.49 -4.20 3.70
CA ARG A 54 58.28 -3.86 2.50
C ARG A 54 57.53 -4.23 1.22
N ILE A 55 56.86 -5.38 1.16
CA ILE A 55 56.05 -5.80 0.03
C ILE A 55 54.90 -4.81 -0.19
N MET A 56 54.18 -4.48 0.89
CA MET A 56 53.06 -3.56 0.84
C MET A 56 53.47 -2.14 0.42
N SER A 57 54.62 -1.65 0.96
CA SER A 57 55.11 -0.31 0.62
C SER A 57 55.66 -0.19 -0.79
N SER A 58 56.34 -1.24 -1.29
CA SER A 58 56.88 -1.28 -2.65
C SER A 58 55.84 -1.59 -3.72
N ALA A 59 54.71 -2.22 -3.31
CA ALA A 59 53.65 -2.74 -4.16
C ALA A 59 54.16 -3.67 -5.29
N ALA A 60 55.28 -4.35 -5.06
CA ALA A 60 55.98 -5.21 -6.01
C ALA A 60 56.47 -6.50 -5.37
N PHE A 61 56.81 -7.49 -6.20
CA PHE A 61 57.48 -8.70 -5.77
C PHE A 61 58.76 -8.37 -5.03
N GLN A 62 58.99 -9.05 -3.88
CA GLN A 62 60.20 -8.95 -3.06
C GLN A 62 60.78 -10.35 -2.84
N HIS A 63 62.13 -10.42 -2.79
CA HIS A 63 62.85 -11.62 -2.49
C HIS A 63 64.00 -11.30 -1.51
N ILE A 64 64.12 -12.07 -0.44
CA ILE A 64 65.25 -12.01 0.50
C ILE A 64 65.88 -13.40 0.58
N PRO A 65 67.17 -13.56 0.24
CA PRO A 65 67.87 -14.81 0.48
C PRO A 65 68.07 -15.03 1.98
N LEU A 66 67.74 -16.22 2.46
CA LEU A 66 67.98 -16.63 3.84
C LEU A 66 69.36 -17.29 3.97
N GLU A 67 69.94 -17.24 5.17
CA GLU A 67 71.22 -17.90 5.47
C GLU A 67 71.21 -19.43 5.29
N SER A 68 70.01 -20.03 5.34
CA SER A 68 69.75 -21.44 5.02
C SER A 68 69.92 -21.81 3.53
N GLY A 69 70.16 -20.83 2.65
CA GLY A 69 70.22 -21.04 1.18
C GLY A 69 68.85 -21.06 0.50
N GLU A 70 67.77 -20.95 1.22
CA GLU A 70 66.39 -20.73 0.73
C GLU A 70 66.07 -19.23 0.81
N GLY A 71 65.05 -18.78 0.10
CA GLY A 71 64.64 -17.38 0.07
C GLY A 71 63.22 -17.18 0.60
N LEU A 72 63.01 -16.03 1.19
CA LEU A 72 61.65 -15.47 1.34
C LEU A 72 61.22 -14.82 0.07
N PHE A 73 60.04 -15.15 -0.39
CA PHE A 73 59.42 -14.57 -1.56
C PHE A 73 58.08 -13.97 -1.16
N GLY A 74 57.73 -12.82 -1.72
CA GLY A 74 56.45 -12.22 -1.42
C GLY A 74 55.93 -11.31 -2.52
N VAL A 75 54.62 -11.28 -2.64
CA VAL A 75 53.89 -10.46 -3.59
C VAL A 75 52.77 -9.69 -2.89
N PRO A 76 52.42 -8.46 -3.34
CA PRO A 76 51.34 -7.73 -2.79
C PRO A 76 49.98 -8.35 -3.19
N LEU A 77 49.06 -8.40 -2.25
CA LEU A 77 47.63 -8.68 -2.49
C LEU A 77 46.91 -7.35 -2.66
N ARG A 78 46.06 -7.25 -3.69
CA ARG A 78 45.37 -6.01 -4.02
C ARG A 78 43.87 -6.14 -3.87
N ASN A 79 43.24 -5.05 -3.44
CA ASN A 79 41.79 -4.84 -3.56
C ASN A 79 41.56 -3.67 -4.50
N GLY A 80 41.23 -3.97 -5.76
CA GLY A 80 41.24 -2.98 -6.83
C GLY A 80 42.66 -2.42 -7.09
N GLN A 81 42.85 -1.11 -6.96
CA GLN A 81 44.15 -0.47 -7.15
C GLN A 81 44.98 -0.38 -5.85
N ALA A 82 44.35 -0.54 -4.70
CA ALA A 82 45.04 -0.45 -3.41
C ALA A 82 45.69 -1.77 -3.00
N VAL A 83 46.84 -1.70 -2.30
CA VAL A 83 47.47 -2.87 -1.69
C VAL A 83 46.77 -3.11 -0.34
N ALA A 84 46.12 -4.27 -0.20
CA ALA A 84 45.38 -4.65 1.00
C ALA A 84 46.19 -5.57 1.93
N GLY A 85 47.28 -6.16 1.44
CA GLY A 85 48.13 -7.04 2.20
C GLY A 85 49.25 -7.67 1.39
N SER A 86 49.87 -8.73 1.87
CA SER A 86 50.92 -9.46 1.18
C SER A 86 50.73 -10.99 1.30
N LEU A 87 51.16 -11.70 0.27
CA LEU A 87 51.34 -13.15 0.28
C LEU A 87 52.83 -13.45 0.36
N ILE A 88 53.23 -14.12 1.40
CA ILE A 88 54.63 -14.53 1.64
C ILE A 88 54.70 -16.04 1.51
N VAL A 89 55.81 -16.51 0.94
CA VAL A 89 56.11 -17.93 0.75
C VAL A 89 57.57 -18.22 1.13
N PHE A 90 57.77 -19.35 1.82
CA PHE A 90 59.07 -19.89 2.15
C PHE A 90 59.05 -21.43 2.10
N GLY A 91 60.21 -22.06 1.90
CA GLY A 91 60.32 -23.51 1.77
C GLY A 91 60.26 -24.26 3.11
N SER A 92 59.69 -25.47 3.10
CA SER A 92 59.57 -26.33 4.29
C SER A 92 60.87 -26.99 4.73
N ASN A 93 61.90 -26.99 3.89
CA ASN A 93 63.18 -27.67 4.17
C ASN A 93 64.21 -26.83 4.93
N SER A 94 63.92 -25.59 5.25
CA SER A 94 64.76 -24.70 6.00
C SER A 94 65.03 -25.12 7.49
N LEU A 95 64.27 -26.15 7.94
CA LEU A 95 64.22 -26.48 9.35
C LEU A 95 65.14 -27.64 9.84
N GLN A 96 65.83 -28.37 8.95
CA GLN A 96 66.42 -29.63 9.42
C GLN A 96 67.86 -30.00 8.96
N LYS A 97 68.62 -29.21 8.24
CA LYS A 97 70.00 -29.54 7.93
C LYS A 97 70.91 -28.33 7.82
N PRO A 98 72.09 -28.31 8.52
CA PRO A 98 73.10 -27.33 8.23
C PRO A 98 73.67 -27.54 6.80
N LEU A 99 73.72 -26.48 6.04
CA LEU A 99 74.24 -26.47 4.68
C LEU A 99 75.74 -26.60 4.63
N PRO A 100 76.31 -27.24 3.58
CA PRO A 100 77.75 -27.21 3.36
C PRO A 100 78.24 -25.83 2.91
N GLU A 101 79.46 -25.46 3.33
CA GLU A 101 80.09 -24.15 3.25
C GLU A 101 80.37 -23.64 1.79
N THR A 102 79.53 -23.83 0.83
CA THR A 102 79.70 -23.18 -0.50
C THR A 102 78.43 -22.57 -0.93
N SER A 103 78.22 -21.30 -0.55
CA SER A 103 77.21 -20.43 -1.03
C SER A 103 77.36 -20.16 -2.53
N THR A 104 76.61 -20.79 -3.37
CA THR A 104 76.37 -20.32 -4.72
C THR A 104 75.09 -19.51 -4.69
N ALA A 105 75.13 -18.25 -5.09
CA ALA A 105 73.98 -17.39 -5.30
C ALA A 105 72.91 -18.17 -6.08
N PRO A 106 71.60 -18.00 -5.76
CA PRO A 106 70.52 -18.67 -6.46
C PRO A 106 70.69 -18.50 -7.95
N GLN A 107 70.53 -19.58 -8.70
CA GLN A 107 70.57 -19.51 -10.17
C GLN A 107 69.57 -18.43 -10.67
N PRO A 108 70.00 -17.52 -11.56
CA PRO A 108 69.17 -16.33 -11.95
C PRO A 108 67.77 -16.66 -12.44
N GLY A 109 67.45 -17.85 -12.87
CA GLY A 109 66.14 -18.25 -13.32
C GLY A 109 65.11 -18.63 -12.22
N ARG A 110 65.59 -19.01 -11.02
CA ARG A 110 64.71 -19.55 -9.97
C ARG A 110 63.87 -18.48 -9.27
N ALA A 111 64.36 -17.27 -9.11
CA ALA A 111 63.64 -16.15 -8.58
C ALA A 111 62.50 -15.70 -9.53
N GLU A 112 62.78 -15.65 -10.84
CA GLU A 112 61.77 -15.29 -11.86
C GLU A 112 60.67 -16.36 -11.99
N GLU A 113 60.99 -17.64 -11.83
CA GLU A 113 59.97 -18.70 -11.82
C GLU A 113 59.13 -18.63 -10.59
N MET A 114 59.68 -18.36 -9.41
CA MET A 114 58.95 -18.18 -8.16
C MET A 114 58.05 -16.92 -8.20
N GLU A 115 58.55 -15.82 -8.75
CA GLU A 115 57.77 -14.62 -8.96
C GLU A 115 56.53 -14.89 -9.82
N ARG A 116 56.68 -15.58 -10.93
CA ARG A 116 55.56 -15.93 -11.83
C ARG A 116 54.56 -16.84 -11.10
N PHE A 117 55.04 -17.85 -10.36
CA PHE A 117 54.18 -18.72 -9.59
C PHE A 117 53.39 -17.98 -8.50
N LEU A 118 54.06 -17.12 -7.71
CA LEU A 118 53.41 -16.35 -6.66
C LEU A 118 52.39 -15.33 -7.20
N ASN A 119 52.74 -14.67 -8.29
CA ASN A 119 51.79 -13.78 -8.96
C ASN A 119 50.52 -14.52 -9.44
N GLN A 120 50.68 -15.76 -9.91
CA GLN A 120 49.54 -16.60 -10.30
C GLN A 120 48.70 -17.03 -9.08
N VAL A 121 49.35 -17.41 -7.96
CA VAL A 121 48.66 -17.74 -6.69
C VAL A 121 47.94 -16.51 -6.16
N ALA A 122 48.63 -15.36 -6.12
CA ALA A 122 48.04 -14.10 -5.66
C ALA A 122 46.80 -13.70 -6.47
N LEU A 123 46.87 -13.84 -7.81
CA LEU A 123 45.74 -13.58 -8.66
C LEU A 123 44.55 -14.50 -8.33
N GLN A 124 44.78 -15.79 -8.13
CA GLN A 124 43.72 -16.72 -7.74
C GLN A 124 43.10 -16.42 -6.36
N VAL A 125 43.92 -15.96 -5.41
CA VAL A 125 43.42 -15.51 -4.10
C VAL A 125 42.59 -14.25 -4.25
N GLN A 126 43.04 -13.29 -5.04
CA GLN A 126 42.32 -12.05 -5.34
C GLN A 126 40.96 -12.30 -6.03
N ASP A 127 40.96 -13.15 -7.03
CA ASP A 127 39.70 -13.51 -7.74
C ASP A 127 38.70 -14.12 -6.76
N ARG A 128 39.12 -15.02 -5.88
CA ARG A 128 38.25 -15.63 -4.86
C ARG A 128 37.72 -14.63 -3.85
N LEU A 129 38.56 -13.68 -3.41
CA LEU A 129 38.13 -12.60 -2.50
C LEU A 129 37.09 -11.68 -3.18
N THR A 130 37.30 -11.36 -4.46
CA THR A 130 36.36 -10.57 -5.23
C THR A 130 35.02 -11.30 -5.40
N TYR A 131 35.05 -12.56 -5.83
CA TYR A 131 33.83 -13.38 -5.97
C TYR A 131 33.08 -13.54 -4.65
N LYS A 132 33.79 -13.71 -3.53
CA LYS A 132 33.14 -13.80 -2.22
C LYS A 132 32.41 -12.51 -1.88
N LYS A 133 33.06 -11.36 -2.09
CA LYS A 133 32.44 -10.04 -1.85
C LYS A 133 31.21 -9.81 -2.73
N GLU A 134 31.33 -10.14 -4.03
CA GLU A 134 30.19 -10.06 -4.97
C GLU A 134 29.03 -10.98 -4.55
N MET A 135 29.35 -12.20 -4.07
CA MET A 135 28.32 -13.14 -3.58
C MET A 135 27.66 -12.66 -2.29
N GLU A 136 28.39 -12.02 -1.37
CA GLU A 136 27.85 -11.42 -0.15
C GLU A 136 26.96 -10.22 -0.49
N GLU A 137 27.40 -9.35 -1.39
CA GLU A 137 26.57 -8.23 -1.88
C GLU A 137 25.29 -8.72 -2.57
N MET A 138 25.38 -9.76 -3.43
CA MET A 138 24.21 -10.39 -4.05
C MET A 138 23.29 -11.06 -3.02
N ALA A 139 23.84 -11.69 -1.99
CA ALA A 139 23.02 -12.33 -0.95
C ALA A 139 22.21 -11.31 -0.15
N VAL A 140 22.82 -10.16 0.16
CA VAL A 140 22.13 -9.04 0.82
C VAL A 140 21.02 -8.49 -0.11
N GLU A 141 21.33 -8.24 -1.38
CA GLU A 141 20.36 -7.74 -2.35
C GLU A 141 19.20 -8.73 -2.57
N LEU A 142 19.49 -10.04 -2.63
CA LEU A 142 18.47 -11.09 -2.72
C LEU A 142 17.57 -11.13 -1.49
N THR A 143 18.13 -10.95 -0.30
CA THR A 143 17.37 -10.91 0.96
C THR A 143 16.44 -9.70 0.98
N ASP A 144 16.96 -8.51 0.65
CA ASP A 144 16.18 -7.28 0.56
C ASP A 144 15.03 -7.41 -0.46
N ASN A 145 15.32 -7.97 -1.64
CA ASN A 145 14.31 -8.21 -2.67
C ASN A 145 13.26 -9.25 -2.24
N PHE A 146 13.67 -10.29 -1.51
CA PHE A 146 12.72 -11.29 -1.01
C PHE A 146 11.79 -10.71 0.07
N GLU A 147 12.31 -9.88 0.97
CA GLU A 147 11.52 -9.18 1.97
C GLU A 147 10.52 -8.23 1.31
N GLN A 148 10.94 -7.46 0.30
CA GLN A 148 10.05 -6.62 -0.50
C GLN A 148 8.94 -7.43 -1.18
N LEU A 149 9.28 -8.53 -1.87
CA LEU A 149 8.31 -9.38 -2.55
C LEU A 149 7.33 -10.03 -1.57
N SER A 150 7.80 -10.49 -0.41
CA SER A 150 6.96 -11.03 0.65
C SER A 150 5.96 -10.01 1.15
N PHE A 151 6.42 -8.78 1.32
CA PHE A 151 5.58 -7.66 1.73
C PHE A 151 4.55 -7.28 0.65
N TYR A 152 4.95 -7.16 -0.63
CA TYR A 152 4.03 -6.94 -1.74
C TYR A 152 2.95 -8.04 -1.83
N ALA A 153 3.32 -9.29 -1.62
CA ALA A 153 2.36 -10.40 -1.62
C ALA A 153 1.34 -10.29 -0.48
N LYS A 154 1.77 -9.81 0.70
CA LYS A 154 0.89 -9.58 1.85
C LYS A 154 -0.06 -8.40 1.60
N ILE A 155 0.44 -7.26 1.09
CA ILE A 155 -0.41 -6.12 0.70
C ILE A 155 -1.41 -6.54 -0.36
N ALA A 156 -0.98 -7.19 -1.45
CA ALA A 156 -1.84 -7.65 -2.53
C ALA A 156 -2.91 -8.65 -2.03
N GLY A 157 -2.58 -9.47 -1.03
CA GLY A 157 -3.53 -10.39 -0.39
C GLY A 157 -4.60 -9.68 0.44
N ARG A 158 -4.29 -8.54 1.04
CA ARG A 158 -5.19 -7.72 1.88
C ARG A 158 -6.00 -6.69 1.07
N VAL A 159 -5.44 -6.16 0.00
CA VAL A 159 -6.11 -5.27 -0.97
C VAL A 159 -7.12 -6.04 -1.84
N LYS A 160 -7.81 -7.03 -1.31
CA LYS A 160 -8.90 -7.73 -2.01
C LYS A 160 -10.16 -6.87 -2.16
N SER A 161 -10.33 -5.83 -1.36
CA SER A 161 -11.38 -4.83 -1.56
C SER A 161 -10.79 -3.60 -2.25
N ILE A 162 -11.35 -3.21 -3.36
CA ILE A 162 -10.99 -2.02 -4.14
C ILE A 162 -11.25 -0.72 -3.36
N THR A 163 -11.94 -0.82 -2.23
CA THR A 163 -12.23 0.29 -1.32
C THR A 163 -11.22 0.34 -0.19
N PHE A 164 -10.56 1.47 -0.05
CA PHE A 164 -9.73 1.81 1.10
C PHE A 164 -10.60 1.74 2.37
N ALA A 165 -10.46 0.67 3.12
CA ALA A 165 -11.21 0.45 4.36
C ALA A 165 -10.42 1.02 5.55
N GLY A 166 -11.11 1.67 6.51
CA GLY A 166 -10.50 2.43 7.60
C GLY A 166 -9.44 1.69 8.45
N ASN A 167 -9.51 0.36 8.56
CA ASN A 167 -8.53 -0.41 9.34
C ASN A 167 -7.30 -0.85 8.54
N MET A 168 -7.29 -0.69 7.21
CA MET A 168 -6.21 -1.20 6.39
C MET A 168 -4.88 -0.50 6.68
N LEU A 169 -4.89 0.81 6.87
CA LEU A 169 -3.68 1.59 7.14
C LEU A 169 -3.12 1.25 8.52
N GLN A 170 -4.00 1.08 9.51
CA GLN A 170 -3.62 0.65 10.86
C GLN A 170 -2.91 -0.71 10.82
N GLU A 171 -3.47 -1.71 10.14
CA GLU A 171 -2.87 -3.04 10.01
C GLU A 171 -1.52 -3.01 9.28
N LEU A 172 -1.37 -2.15 8.27
CA LEU A 172 -0.10 -1.99 7.54
C LEU A 172 0.97 -1.31 8.40
N VAL A 173 0.59 -0.33 9.22
CA VAL A 173 1.50 0.35 10.15
C VAL A 173 1.91 -0.60 11.28
N GLU A 174 1.02 -1.48 11.77
CA GLU A 174 1.37 -2.54 12.73
C GLU A 174 2.42 -3.51 12.16
N GLU A 175 2.22 -3.96 10.93
CA GLU A 175 3.17 -4.85 10.26
C GLU A 175 4.52 -4.16 9.98
N LEU A 176 4.49 -2.87 9.68
CA LEU A 176 5.67 -2.05 9.52
C LEU A 176 6.50 -1.99 10.81
N LEU A 177 5.83 -1.72 11.93
CA LEU A 177 6.48 -1.68 13.26
C LEU A 177 7.18 -3.00 13.59
N ASP A 178 6.48 -4.13 13.37
CA ASP A 178 7.01 -5.47 13.65
C ASP A 178 8.22 -5.82 12.75
N THR A 179 8.14 -5.45 11.47
CA THR A 179 9.19 -5.74 10.47
C THR A 179 10.44 -4.89 10.73
N MET A 180 10.26 -3.60 11.02
CA MET A 180 11.37 -2.64 11.17
C MET A 180 11.96 -2.60 12.57
N ARG A 181 11.32 -3.27 13.56
CA ARG A 181 11.76 -3.32 14.97
C ARG A 181 12.06 -1.93 15.56
N THR A 182 11.24 -0.96 15.20
CA THR A 182 11.30 0.41 15.74
C THR A 182 10.35 0.58 16.92
N ASP A 183 10.34 1.75 17.55
CA ASP A 183 9.50 1.97 18.71
C ASP A 183 8.12 2.55 18.36
N MET A 184 8.04 3.31 17.25
CA MET A 184 6.80 3.84 16.71
C MET A 184 6.80 3.74 15.19
N ALA A 185 5.64 3.43 14.62
CA ALA A 185 5.36 3.51 13.20
C ALA A 185 4.05 4.30 12.99
N PHE A 186 3.99 5.12 11.96
CA PHE A 186 2.83 5.97 11.71
C PHE A 186 2.54 6.17 10.23
N ALA A 187 1.29 6.54 9.95
CA ALA A 187 0.85 7.14 8.69
C ALA A 187 -0.07 8.32 8.99
N ARG A 188 0.13 9.44 8.31
CA ARG A 188 -0.64 10.67 8.46
C ARG A 188 -1.12 11.15 7.11
N LEU A 189 -2.44 11.30 6.99
CA LEU A 189 -3.12 11.80 5.79
C LEU A 189 -3.84 13.12 6.15
N PRO A 190 -3.25 14.28 5.87
CA PRO A 190 -3.80 15.58 6.28
C PRO A 190 -5.23 15.83 5.80
N GLU A 191 -5.59 15.39 4.59
CA GLU A 191 -6.93 15.56 4.05
C GLU A 191 -7.93 14.49 4.51
N ARG A 192 -7.47 13.47 5.26
CA ARG A 192 -8.25 12.31 5.69
C ARG A 192 -7.81 11.82 7.06
N PRO A 193 -7.93 12.66 8.10
CA PRO A 193 -7.43 12.34 9.43
C PRO A 193 -8.10 11.11 10.06
N GLU A 194 -9.30 10.75 9.60
CA GLU A 194 -10.00 9.53 10.03
C GLU A 194 -9.26 8.22 9.65
N TYR A 195 -8.31 8.29 8.73
CA TYR A 195 -7.46 7.16 8.33
C TYR A 195 -6.05 7.24 8.90
N ASN A 196 -5.74 8.24 9.73
CA ASN A 196 -4.44 8.29 10.39
C ASN A 196 -4.21 7.03 11.21
N ALA A 197 -2.99 6.52 11.17
CA ALA A 197 -2.57 5.34 11.91
C ALA A 197 -1.31 5.65 12.72
N LEU A 198 -1.28 5.14 13.94
CA LEU A 198 -0.12 5.20 14.82
C LEU A 198 -0.08 3.91 15.63
N VAL A 199 1.07 3.25 15.64
CA VAL A 199 1.34 2.06 16.45
C VAL A 199 2.63 2.26 17.22
N CYS A 200 2.57 1.93 18.49
CA CYS A 200 3.67 2.16 19.43
C CYS A 200 4.02 0.87 20.17
N THR A 201 5.30 0.67 20.47
CA THR A 201 5.76 -0.38 21.39
C THR A 201 5.63 0.06 22.85
N GLN A 202 5.80 -0.88 23.78
CA GLN A 202 5.83 -0.58 25.23
C GLN A 202 7.13 0.08 25.72
N LYS A 203 8.09 0.35 24.82
CA LYS A 203 9.44 0.85 25.16
C LYS A 203 9.61 2.36 24.98
N ILE A 204 8.51 3.08 24.79
CA ILE A 204 8.55 4.53 24.59
C ILE A 204 8.80 5.25 25.91
N PRO A 205 9.58 6.34 25.94
CA PRO A 205 9.77 7.15 27.13
C PRO A 205 8.45 7.65 27.72
N GLU A 206 8.27 7.52 29.06
CA GLU A 206 7.05 7.90 29.78
C GLU A 206 6.74 9.42 29.73
N ASN A 207 7.66 10.21 29.24
CA ASN A 207 7.60 11.69 29.22
C ASN A 207 6.88 12.24 27.98
N ILE A 208 6.52 11.41 27.01
CA ILE A 208 5.69 11.79 25.86
C ILE A 208 4.22 11.56 26.26
N SER A 209 3.51 12.65 26.54
CA SER A 209 2.14 12.59 27.06
C SER A 209 1.09 12.28 25.99
N ASP A 210 1.35 12.67 24.73
CA ASP A 210 0.49 12.43 23.58
C ASP A 210 1.36 12.04 22.38
N TYR A 211 1.20 10.81 21.92
CA TYR A 211 1.99 10.27 20.81
C TYR A 211 1.51 10.79 19.44
N ASP A 212 0.23 11.08 19.30
CA ASP A 212 -0.33 11.65 18.07
C ASP A 212 0.18 13.07 17.86
N ASP A 213 0.10 13.91 18.90
CA ASP A 213 0.63 15.28 18.88
C ASP A 213 2.15 15.30 18.61
N PHE A 214 2.89 14.37 19.22
CA PHE A 214 4.33 14.25 18.98
C PHE A 214 4.67 13.95 17.53
N ILE A 215 3.95 13.02 16.88
CA ILE A 215 4.16 12.71 15.46
C ILE A 215 3.79 13.89 14.57
N ASP A 216 2.70 14.59 14.87
CA ASP A 216 2.26 15.75 14.10
C ASP A 216 3.29 16.89 14.19
N VAL A 217 3.85 17.15 15.37
CA VAL A 217 4.94 18.11 15.57
C VAL A 217 6.22 17.70 14.82
N LEU A 218 6.56 16.40 14.79
CA LEU A 218 7.70 15.91 14.00
C LEU A 218 7.53 16.19 12.53
N ILE A 219 6.35 15.92 11.98
CA ILE A 219 6.03 16.15 10.56
C ILE A 219 6.08 17.64 10.24
N ASP A 220 5.48 18.48 11.08
CA ASP A 220 5.48 19.93 10.89
C ASP A 220 6.89 20.56 10.97
N SER A 221 7.81 19.88 11.67
CA SER A 221 9.20 20.29 11.78
C SER A 221 10.05 19.90 10.56
N ILE A 222 9.52 19.11 9.61
CA ILE A 222 10.21 18.77 8.37
C ILE A 222 10.37 20.06 7.54
N PRO A 223 11.61 20.49 7.22
CA PRO A 223 11.84 21.73 6.50
C PRO A 223 11.42 21.60 5.03
N LEU A 224 10.26 22.11 4.66
CA LEU A 224 9.67 22.00 3.32
C LEU A 224 10.53 22.58 2.18
N ASN A 225 11.54 23.39 2.50
CA ASN A 225 12.48 23.99 1.52
C ASN A 225 13.89 23.37 1.58
N SER A 226 14.08 22.21 2.20
CA SER A 226 15.38 21.54 2.26
C SER A 226 15.69 20.83 0.94
N PRO A 227 16.96 20.86 0.45
CA PRO A 227 17.41 19.99 -0.64
C PRO A 227 17.17 18.50 -0.38
N ALA A 228 17.06 18.09 0.91
CA ALA A 228 16.67 16.74 1.30
C ALA A 228 15.20 16.40 0.97
N LEU A 229 14.39 17.37 0.59
CA LEU A 229 13.00 17.19 0.13
C LEU A 229 12.86 17.13 -1.40
N GLU A 230 13.95 17.34 -2.16
CA GLU A 230 14.03 16.90 -3.56
C GLU A 230 14.04 15.37 -3.64
N GLU A 231 14.47 14.69 -2.56
CA GLU A 231 14.27 13.27 -2.32
C GLU A 231 12.94 13.11 -1.54
N ASP A 232 12.15 12.11 -1.86
CA ASP A 232 10.79 11.89 -1.33
C ASP A 232 10.76 11.41 0.13
N TYR A 233 11.84 11.64 0.89
CA TYR A 233 12.01 11.23 2.28
C TYR A 233 12.77 12.25 3.14
N PHE A 234 12.66 12.11 4.46
CA PHE A 234 13.40 12.87 5.45
C PHE A 234 13.94 11.97 6.56
N ILE A 235 15.22 12.11 6.89
CA ILE A 235 15.91 11.28 7.90
C ILE A 235 16.58 12.14 8.96
N VAL A 236 16.35 11.78 10.22
CA VAL A 236 17.09 12.23 11.40
C VAL A 236 17.66 11.00 12.09
N ASN A 237 18.97 10.80 12.06
CA ASN A 237 19.62 9.68 12.73
C ASN A 237 19.98 9.96 14.20
N ASP A 238 20.02 11.24 14.60
CA ASP A 238 20.18 11.68 15.97
C ASP A 238 19.53 13.07 16.13
N SER A 239 18.42 13.10 16.85
CA SER A 239 17.67 14.34 17.09
C SER A 239 18.49 15.37 17.88
N SER A 240 19.37 14.94 18.79
CA SER A 240 20.18 15.83 19.63
C SER A 240 21.15 16.70 18.82
N THR A 241 21.55 16.26 17.64
CA THR A 241 22.48 16.94 16.73
C THR A 241 21.79 17.62 15.55
N THR A 242 20.48 17.39 15.38
CA THR A 242 19.70 17.90 14.23
C THR A 242 18.92 19.16 14.63
N PRO A 243 19.23 20.34 14.03
CA PRO A 243 18.53 21.59 14.34
C PRO A 243 17.02 21.47 14.11
N GLY A 244 16.22 21.91 15.09
CA GLY A 244 14.76 21.87 15.04
C GLY A 244 14.14 20.56 15.55
N PHE A 245 14.95 19.53 15.88
CA PHE A 245 14.48 18.26 16.40
C PHE A 245 14.94 17.94 17.82
N SER A 246 15.95 18.67 18.35
CA SER A 246 16.55 18.41 19.66
C SER A 246 15.60 18.65 20.84
N ASP A 247 14.64 19.56 20.69
CA ASP A 247 13.78 20.03 21.80
C ASP A 247 12.37 19.39 21.75
N LEU A 248 12.10 18.52 20.77
CA LEU A 248 10.78 17.91 20.56
C LEU A 248 10.51 16.72 21.49
N ALA A 249 11.54 16.07 21.98
CA ALA A 249 11.44 15.04 23.01
C ALA A 249 12.60 15.12 24.00
N PRO A 250 12.41 14.72 25.28
CA PRO A 250 13.45 14.74 26.30
C PRO A 250 14.61 13.79 26.00
N ASP A 251 14.32 12.64 25.44
CA ASP A 251 15.30 11.62 25.06
C ASP A 251 15.64 11.74 23.56
N PRO A 252 16.91 11.56 23.18
CA PRO A 252 17.30 11.54 21.77
C PRO A 252 16.62 10.39 21.02
N TYR A 253 16.23 10.65 19.78
CA TYR A 253 15.54 9.69 18.91
C TYR A 253 16.04 9.77 17.48
N ARG A 254 15.69 8.75 16.71
CA ARG A 254 15.82 8.68 15.24
C ARG A 254 14.43 8.83 14.62
N PHE A 255 14.36 9.52 13.51
CA PHE A 255 13.12 9.76 12.78
C PHE A 255 13.34 9.54 11.29
N LEU A 256 12.46 8.78 10.66
CA LEU A 256 12.42 8.56 9.22
C LEU A 256 11.00 8.78 8.75
N ALA A 257 10.82 9.65 7.76
CA ALA A 257 9.53 9.88 7.11
C ALA A 257 9.69 9.84 5.59
N VAL A 258 8.73 9.24 4.91
CA VAL A 258 8.63 9.20 3.44
C VAL A 258 7.28 9.76 3.00
N LYS A 259 7.23 10.37 1.82
CA LYS A 259 5.99 10.87 1.25
C LYS A 259 5.14 9.73 0.69
N MET A 260 3.89 9.68 1.07
CA MET A 260 2.88 8.89 0.35
C MET A 260 2.40 9.71 -0.84
N GLN A 261 2.93 9.43 -2.03
CA GLN A 261 2.58 10.17 -3.24
C GLN A 261 2.48 9.25 -4.45
N HIS A 262 1.58 9.60 -5.37
CA HIS A 262 1.42 8.88 -6.63
C HIS A 262 0.97 9.83 -7.75
N ASN A 263 1.60 9.75 -8.92
CA ASN A 263 1.31 10.61 -10.09
C ASN A 263 1.30 12.13 -9.77
N GLY A 264 2.18 12.57 -8.86
CA GLY A 264 2.29 13.97 -8.46
C GLY A 264 1.27 14.43 -7.41
N ASN A 265 0.37 13.55 -6.96
CA ASN A 265 -0.53 13.82 -5.85
C ASN A 265 0.10 13.37 -4.54
N PHE A 266 0.25 14.29 -3.61
CA PHE A 266 0.71 14.03 -2.25
C PHE A 266 -0.50 13.71 -1.37
N TYR A 267 -0.44 12.58 -0.65
CA TYR A 267 -1.50 12.13 0.25
C TYR A 267 -1.15 12.29 1.71
N GLY A 268 0.15 12.28 2.05
CA GLY A 268 0.60 12.41 3.42
C GLY A 268 1.98 11.81 3.66
N TRP A 269 2.26 11.50 4.93
CA TRP A 269 3.53 10.97 5.38
C TRP A 269 3.38 9.60 6.04
N MET A 270 4.34 8.71 5.78
CA MET A 270 4.52 7.46 6.50
C MET A 270 5.91 7.45 7.12
N GLY A 271 6.04 6.96 8.34
CA GLY A 271 7.34 7.01 8.99
C GLY A 271 7.51 6.15 10.22
N LEU A 272 8.72 6.24 10.75
CA LEU A 272 9.23 5.47 11.88
C LEU A 272 9.92 6.41 12.87
N VAL A 273 9.77 6.10 14.15
CA VAL A 273 10.56 6.72 15.23
C VAL A 273 11.21 5.61 16.07
N SER A 274 12.45 5.81 16.45
CA SER A 274 13.15 4.90 17.39
C SER A 274 13.96 5.68 18.40
N PHE A 275 13.87 5.29 19.67
CA PHE A 275 14.65 5.83 20.77
C PHE A 275 15.96 5.05 21.00
N ASN A 276 16.23 4.04 20.17
CA ASN A 276 17.51 3.34 20.15
C ASN A 276 18.49 4.00 19.18
N LEU A 277 19.49 4.73 19.69
CA LEU A 277 20.51 5.40 18.88
C LEU A 277 21.69 4.47 18.49
N GLY A 278 21.70 3.22 18.94
CA GLY A 278 22.78 2.26 18.64
C GLY A 278 22.89 1.83 17.18
N GLU A 279 21.87 2.10 16.39
CA GLU A 279 21.79 1.79 14.96
C GLU A 279 21.36 3.02 14.19
N ILE A 280 21.73 3.14 12.92
CA ILE A 280 21.22 4.17 11.99
C ILE A 280 20.17 3.55 11.06
N PHE A 281 19.26 4.36 10.49
CA PHE A 281 18.38 3.87 9.44
C PHE A 281 19.20 3.48 8.21
N ARG A 282 19.05 2.22 7.79
CA ARG A 282 19.76 1.64 6.65
C ARG A 282 19.04 1.99 5.34
N ARG A 283 19.76 1.92 4.24
CA ARG A 283 19.15 2.12 2.91
C ARG A 283 18.06 1.09 2.58
N SER A 284 18.16 -0.13 3.10
CA SER A 284 17.12 -1.16 2.94
C SER A 284 15.82 -0.76 3.64
N GLU A 285 15.88 -0.23 4.87
CA GLU A 285 14.72 0.25 5.63
C GLU A 285 14.03 1.42 4.92
N LEU A 286 14.83 2.38 4.41
CA LEU A 286 14.30 3.49 3.63
C LEU A 286 13.59 2.99 2.36
N ARG A 287 14.21 2.11 1.57
CA ARG A 287 13.59 1.58 0.33
C ARG A 287 12.31 0.82 0.62
N LEU A 288 12.28 0.03 1.70
CA LEU A 288 11.08 -0.71 2.08
C LEU A 288 9.96 0.26 2.46
N LEU A 289 10.24 1.25 3.29
CA LEU A 289 9.26 2.25 3.70
C LEU A 289 8.73 3.07 2.51
N ASP A 290 9.62 3.51 1.64
CA ASP A 290 9.30 4.26 0.41
C ASP A 290 8.39 3.44 -0.53
N SER A 291 8.75 2.19 -0.75
CA SER A 291 7.94 1.26 -1.54
C SER A 291 6.55 1.02 -0.94
N MET A 292 6.45 0.95 0.39
CA MET A 292 5.17 0.84 1.09
C MET A 292 4.33 2.10 0.92
N ALA A 293 4.93 3.25 1.11
CA ALA A 293 4.27 4.55 0.97
C ALA A 293 3.72 4.74 -0.45
N GLU A 294 4.49 4.36 -1.49
CA GLU A 294 4.04 4.39 -2.89
C GLU A 294 2.86 3.45 -3.12
N GLN A 295 2.92 2.19 -2.63
CA GLN A 295 1.82 1.24 -2.79
C GLN A 295 0.54 1.72 -2.09
N ILE A 296 0.64 2.29 -0.91
CA ILE A 296 -0.50 2.87 -0.20
C ILE A 296 -1.08 4.05 -0.99
N ALA A 297 -0.23 4.92 -1.53
CA ALA A 297 -0.66 6.03 -2.38
C ALA A 297 -1.41 5.55 -3.64
N VAL A 298 -0.95 4.46 -4.28
CA VAL A 298 -1.67 3.80 -5.40
C VAL A 298 -3.03 3.30 -4.97
N VAL A 299 -3.12 2.64 -3.80
CA VAL A 299 -4.41 2.13 -3.28
C VAL A 299 -5.38 3.27 -2.99
N ILE A 300 -4.91 4.36 -2.39
CA ILE A 300 -5.71 5.57 -2.13
C ILE A 300 -6.20 6.15 -3.47
N THR A 301 -5.31 6.33 -4.44
CA THR A 301 -5.64 6.84 -5.79
C THR A 301 -6.72 5.99 -6.45
N ASN A 302 -6.55 4.67 -6.44
CA ASN A 302 -7.52 3.75 -7.04
C ASN A 302 -8.88 3.82 -6.34
N SER A 303 -8.89 3.91 -5.01
CA SER A 303 -10.13 4.07 -4.23
C SER A 303 -10.88 5.36 -4.58
N ASP A 304 -10.14 6.45 -4.77
CA ASP A 304 -10.73 7.73 -5.20
C ASP A 304 -11.31 7.65 -6.60
N LEU A 305 -10.54 7.11 -7.55
CA LEU A 305 -11.00 6.92 -8.92
C LEU A 305 -12.26 6.04 -8.99
N TYR A 306 -12.34 5.00 -8.15
CA TYR A 306 -13.53 4.15 -8.06
C TYR A 306 -14.73 4.91 -7.53
N ARG A 307 -14.54 5.71 -6.48
CA ARG A 307 -15.59 6.54 -5.88
C ARG A 307 -16.08 7.61 -6.86
N ASP A 308 -15.18 8.23 -7.60
CA ASP A 308 -15.50 9.22 -8.62
C ASP A 308 -16.23 8.58 -9.81
N LEU A 309 -15.81 7.38 -10.23
CA LEU A 309 -16.51 6.63 -11.27
C LEU A 309 -17.93 6.25 -10.83
N GLU A 310 -18.11 5.77 -9.60
CA GLU A 310 -19.44 5.44 -9.05
C GLU A 310 -20.34 6.68 -9.05
N ARG A 311 -19.83 7.82 -8.56
CA ARG A 311 -20.56 9.11 -8.60
C ARG A 311 -20.91 9.55 -10.02
N PHE A 312 -19.94 9.42 -10.93
CA PHE A 312 -20.15 9.77 -12.34
C PHE A 312 -21.28 8.93 -12.97
N VAL A 313 -21.26 7.61 -12.76
CA VAL A 313 -22.29 6.70 -13.27
C VAL A 313 -23.67 7.06 -12.69
N ILE A 314 -23.76 7.28 -11.37
CA ILE A 314 -25.01 7.70 -10.72
C ILE A 314 -25.52 9.01 -11.33
N ASN A 315 -24.66 10.01 -11.48
CA ASN A 315 -25.05 11.31 -12.04
C ASN A 315 -25.45 11.21 -13.51
N MET A 316 -24.78 10.36 -14.29
CA MET A 316 -25.14 10.10 -15.67
C MET A 316 -26.55 9.46 -15.77
N VAL A 317 -26.84 8.45 -14.95
CA VAL A 317 -28.16 7.81 -14.90
C VAL A 317 -29.22 8.80 -14.45
N LYS A 318 -28.98 9.60 -13.41
CA LYS A 318 -29.88 10.67 -12.98
C LYS A 318 -30.17 11.65 -14.12
N SER A 319 -29.16 12.06 -14.88
CA SER A 319 -29.32 12.95 -16.03
C SER A 319 -30.18 12.33 -17.13
N LEU A 320 -30.03 11.01 -17.38
CA LEU A 320 -30.89 10.30 -18.34
C LEU A 320 -32.33 10.20 -17.84
N VAL A 321 -32.54 9.93 -16.55
CA VAL A 321 -33.87 9.92 -15.94
C VAL A 321 -34.54 11.30 -16.04
N PHE A 322 -33.81 12.39 -15.73
CA PHE A 322 -34.31 13.75 -15.93
C PHE A 322 -34.69 14.06 -17.39
N ALA A 323 -33.93 13.51 -18.36
CA ALA A 323 -34.30 13.66 -19.77
C ALA A 323 -35.59 12.88 -20.11
N ILE A 324 -35.85 11.75 -19.46
CA ILE A 324 -37.11 11.01 -19.59
C ILE A 324 -38.26 11.76 -18.90
N GLU A 325 -38.03 12.27 -17.69
CA GLU A 325 -38.98 13.08 -16.95
C GLU A 325 -39.33 14.37 -17.69
N ALA A 326 -38.36 14.98 -18.41
CA ALA A 326 -38.65 16.18 -19.25
C ALA A 326 -39.62 15.91 -20.40
N LYS A 327 -39.88 14.63 -20.73
CA LYS A 327 -40.91 14.22 -21.68
C LYS A 327 -42.31 14.18 -21.06
N ASP A 328 -42.40 14.10 -19.72
CA ASP A 328 -43.63 14.12 -18.92
C ASP A 328 -43.66 15.43 -18.11
N ASP A 329 -44.46 16.39 -18.54
CA ASP A 329 -44.49 17.77 -17.99
C ASP A 329 -44.69 17.82 -16.45
N TYR A 330 -45.08 16.72 -15.83
CA TYR A 330 -45.46 16.64 -14.41
C TYR A 330 -44.47 15.88 -13.51
N THR A 331 -43.41 15.27 -14.08
CA THR A 331 -42.53 14.37 -13.33
C THR A 331 -41.15 14.95 -12.99
N ARG A 332 -40.96 16.27 -13.16
CA ARG A 332 -39.66 16.89 -12.86
C ARG A 332 -39.25 16.65 -11.42
N GLY A 333 -38.11 15.95 -11.23
CA GLY A 333 -37.53 15.59 -9.93
C GLY A 333 -38.34 14.56 -9.14
N HIS A 334 -39.34 13.93 -9.77
CA HIS A 334 -40.16 12.89 -9.15
C HIS A 334 -39.33 11.67 -8.72
N SER A 335 -38.55 11.10 -9.63
CA SER A 335 -37.77 9.90 -9.35
C SER A 335 -36.72 10.13 -8.22
N GLU A 336 -36.20 11.35 -8.10
CA GLU A 336 -35.27 11.70 -7.02
C GLU A 336 -35.99 11.79 -5.66
N ARG A 337 -37.20 12.40 -5.60
CA ARG A 337 -38.00 12.44 -4.37
C ARG A 337 -38.50 11.05 -3.96
N VAL A 338 -38.99 10.24 -4.91
CA VAL A 338 -39.36 8.84 -4.65
C VAL A 338 -38.17 8.03 -4.10
N CYS A 339 -37.01 8.23 -4.69
CA CYS A 339 -35.78 7.59 -4.17
C CYS A 339 -35.44 8.03 -2.73
N GLN A 340 -35.53 9.34 -2.46
CA GLN A 340 -35.27 9.88 -1.11
C GLN A 340 -36.23 9.27 -0.08
N TYR A 341 -37.54 9.27 -0.36
CA TYR A 341 -38.54 8.67 0.53
C TYR A 341 -38.30 7.17 0.72
N SER A 342 -37.96 6.44 -0.34
CA SER A 342 -37.67 5.01 -0.28
C SER A 342 -36.45 4.72 0.60
N LEU A 343 -35.39 5.51 0.50
CA LEU A 343 -34.17 5.34 1.32
C LEU A 343 -34.43 5.66 2.79
N LEU A 344 -35.21 6.69 3.12
CA LEU A 344 -35.62 6.99 4.49
C LEU A 344 -36.42 5.81 5.11
N MET A 345 -37.32 5.20 4.32
CA MET A 345 -38.04 4.00 4.74
C MET A 345 -37.09 2.82 4.95
N ALA A 346 -36.11 2.62 4.05
CA ALA A 346 -35.11 1.56 4.15
C ALA A 346 -34.25 1.68 5.43
N GLU A 347 -33.86 2.90 5.76
CA GLU A 347 -33.12 3.20 6.99
C GLU A 347 -33.95 2.88 8.24
N ARG A 348 -35.22 3.24 8.25
CA ARG A 348 -36.15 2.94 9.34
C ARG A 348 -36.41 1.45 9.49
N LEU A 349 -36.41 0.70 8.37
CA LEU A 349 -36.52 -0.76 8.34
C LEU A 349 -35.22 -1.49 8.75
N GLY A 350 -34.09 -0.78 8.89
CA GLY A 350 -32.78 -1.35 9.23
C GLY A 350 -32.17 -2.16 8.08
N LEU A 351 -32.44 -1.79 6.82
CA LEU A 351 -31.83 -2.46 5.67
C LEU A 351 -30.33 -2.13 5.62
N ASP A 352 -29.52 -3.10 5.24
CA ASP A 352 -28.08 -2.93 5.04
C ASP A 352 -27.75 -2.06 3.81
N GLU A 353 -26.51 -1.65 3.69
CA GLU A 353 -26.07 -0.74 2.62
C GLU A 353 -26.21 -1.35 1.22
N GLU A 354 -26.06 -2.66 1.09
CA GLU A 354 -26.24 -3.37 -0.17
C GLU A 354 -27.72 -3.31 -0.63
N ARG A 355 -28.64 -3.60 0.30
CA ARG A 355 -30.08 -3.50 0.06
C ARG A 355 -30.50 -2.06 -0.23
N LYS A 356 -29.94 -1.07 0.46
CA LYS A 356 -30.21 0.35 0.19
C LYS A 356 -29.76 0.74 -1.23
N LYS A 357 -28.59 0.27 -1.69
CA LYS A 357 -28.12 0.49 -3.07
C LYS A 357 -29.06 -0.12 -4.11
N ILE A 358 -29.54 -1.34 -3.88
CA ILE A 358 -30.51 -2.00 -4.77
C ILE A 358 -31.80 -1.18 -4.85
N LEU A 359 -32.35 -0.77 -3.72
CA LEU A 359 -33.56 0.06 -3.66
C LEU A 359 -33.36 1.44 -4.31
N GLN A 360 -32.19 2.04 -4.13
CA GLN A 360 -31.82 3.32 -4.79
C GLN A 360 -31.93 3.22 -6.30
N TRP A 361 -31.33 2.18 -6.89
CA TRP A 361 -31.42 1.96 -8.33
C TRP A 361 -32.85 1.67 -8.78
N ALA A 362 -33.57 0.81 -8.04
CA ALA A 362 -34.96 0.47 -8.38
C ALA A 362 -35.86 1.69 -8.36
N SER A 363 -35.74 2.57 -7.35
CA SER A 363 -36.58 3.77 -7.20
C SER A 363 -36.23 4.88 -8.20
N ILE A 364 -34.93 5.10 -8.52
CA ILE A 364 -34.56 6.09 -9.56
C ILE A 364 -35.04 5.66 -10.94
N LEU A 365 -35.01 4.36 -11.23
CA LEU A 365 -35.28 3.81 -12.58
C LEU A 365 -36.71 3.31 -12.76
N HIS A 366 -37.57 3.36 -11.72
CA HIS A 366 -38.92 2.73 -11.76
C HIS A 366 -39.76 3.14 -12.99
N ASP A 367 -39.65 4.40 -13.38
CA ASP A 367 -40.37 5.02 -14.48
C ASP A 367 -39.62 5.09 -15.82
N SER A 368 -38.40 4.51 -15.90
CA SER A 368 -37.53 4.58 -17.10
C SER A 368 -38.23 4.09 -18.39
N GLY A 369 -39.13 3.16 -18.26
CA GLY A 369 -39.91 2.64 -19.41
C GLY A 369 -40.88 3.62 -20.03
N LYS A 370 -41.18 4.78 -19.42
CA LYS A 370 -41.95 5.86 -20.00
C LYS A 370 -41.33 6.43 -21.29
N ILE A 371 -40.02 6.23 -21.50
CA ILE A 371 -39.37 6.58 -22.77
C ILE A 371 -40.04 5.91 -23.97
N GLY A 372 -40.54 4.69 -23.79
CA GLY A 372 -41.23 3.91 -24.81
C GLY A 372 -42.73 4.24 -24.97
N ILE A 373 -43.25 5.21 -24.22
CA ILE A 373 -44.65 5.64 -24.30
C ILE A 373 -44.76 6.85 -25.24
N PRO A 374 -45.72 6.87 -26.21
CA PRO A 374 -45.97 8.05 -27.06
C PRO A 374 -46.34 9.28 -26.23
N GLU A 375 -45.71 10.42 -26.53
CA GLU A 375 -45.93 11.68 -25.81
C GLU A 375 -47.39 12.15 -25.90
N SER A 376 -48.08 11.91 -27.03
CA SER A 376 -49.50 12.19 -27.21
C SER A 376 -50.43 11.43 -26.26
N ILE A 377 -49.94 10.30 -25.67
CA ILE A 377 -50.68 9.54 -24.66
C ILE A 377 -50.24 10.00 -23.27
N LEU A 378 -48.91 10.17 -23.06
CA LEU A 378 -48.33 10.52 -21.77
C LEU A 378 -48.82 11.90 -21.28
N ASN A 379 -48.83 12.93 -22.17
CA ASN A 379 -49.19 14.30 -21.85
C ASN A 379 -50.65 14.66 -22.25
N LYS A 380 -51.50 13.64 -22.39
CA LYS A 380 -52.88 13.88 -22.77
C LYS A 380 -53.64 14.64 -21.68
N PRO A 381 -54.19 15.84 -21.95
CA PRO A 381 -54.80 16.71 -20.93
C PRO A 381 -56.17 16.27 -20.45
N TRP A 382 -56.73 15.19 -20.98
CA TRP A 382 -58.01 14.63 -20.61
C TRP A 382 -57.93 13.12 -20.34
N ARG A 383 -59.04 12.56 -19.87
CA ARG A 383 -59.09 11.15 -19.46
C ARG A 383 -58.66 10.22 -20.61
N LEU A 384 -57.72 9.29 -20.27
CA LEU A 384 -57.27 8.27 -21.21
C LEU A 384 -58.39 7.29 -21.55
N LYS A 385 -58.41 6.81 -22.79
CA LYS A 385 -59.21 5.65 -23.20
C LYS A 385 -58.61 4.38 -22.62
N ASP A 386 -59.40 3.31 -22.56
CA ASP A 386 -58.92 2.02 -21.98
C ASP A 386 -57.71 1.48 -22.76
N GLU A 387 -57.67 1.60 -24.08
CA GLU A 387 -56.52 1.17 -24.90
C GLU A 387 -55.27 2.02 -24.63
N GLU A 388 -55.42 3.34 -24.45
CA GLU A 388 -54.30 4.25 -24.11
C GLU A 388 -53.76 3.98 -22.69
N TYR A 389 -54.67 3.64 -21.76
CA TYR A 389 -54.29 3.28 -20.40
C TYR A 389 -53.51 1.96 -20.37
N GLN A 390 -53.85 0.97 -21.22
CA GLN A 390 -53.06 -0.27 -21.36
C GLN A 390 -51.65 0.02 -21.86
N ILE A 391 -51.46 0.96 -22.79
CA ILE A 391 -50.13 1.37 -23.27
C ILE A 391 -49.26 1.96 -22.13
N ILE A 392 -49.90 2.75 -21.24
CA ILE A 392 -49.15 3.26 -20.06
C ILE A 392 -48.77 2.13 -19.10
N LYS A 393 -49.67 1.16 -18.87
CA LYS A 393 -49.39 0.00 -18.01
C LYS A 393 -48.21 -0.85 -18.48
N ASP A 394 -47.80 -0.74 -19.74
CA ASP A 394 -46.61 -1.47 -20.26
C ASP A 394 -45.30 -0.85 -19.86
N HIS A 395 -45.25 0.40 -19.27
CA HIS A 395 -43.95 1.02 -18.98
C HIS A 395 -43.08 0.23 -18.01
N PRO A 396 -43.57 -0.48 -16.95
CA PRO A 396 -42.66 -1.26 -16.09
C PRO A 396 -41.99 -2.40 -16.86
N MET A 397 -42.73 -3.06 -17.76
CA MET A 397 -42.19 -4.13 -18.60
C MET A 397 -41.20 -3.59 -19.64
N LYS A 398 -41.48 -2.45 -20.25
CA LYS A 398 -40.58 -1.76 -21.20
C LYS A 398 -39.29 -1.36 -20.49
N GLY A 399 -39.40 -0.78 -19.30
CA GLY A 399 -38.24 -0.42 -18.47
C GLY A 399 -37.40 -1.65 -18.11
N HIS A 400 -38.04 -2.74 -17.71
CA HIS A 400 -37.36 -4.03 -17.45
C HIS A 400 -36.58 -4.50 -18.69
N THR A 401 -37.20 -4.53 -19.87
CA THR A 401 -36.55 -4.96 -21.11
C THR A 401 -35.35 -4.09 -21.50
N ILE A 402 -35.42 -2.78 -21.26
CA ILE A 402 -34.34 -1.83 -21.54
C ILE A 402 -33.16 -2.08 -20.62
N LEU A 403 -33.39 -2.41 -19.34
CA LEU A 403 -32.37 -2.50 -18.31
C LEU A 403 -31.86 -3.95 -18.03
N GLU A 404 -32.61 -4.97 -18.48
CA GLU A 404 -32.28 -6.38 -18.34
C GLU A 404 -30.85 -6.74 -18.83
N PRO A 405 -30.30 -6.15 -19.93
CA PRO A 405 -28.92 -6.42 -20.35
C PRO A 405 -27.82 -5.93 -19.37
N LEU A 406 -28.18 -5.11 -18.38
CA LEU A 406 -27.25 -4.57 -17.40
C LEU A 406 -27.21 -5.47 -16.16
N GLU A 407 -26.29 -6.44 -16.15
CA GLU A 407 -26.13 -7.43 -15.05
C GLU A 407 -26.04 -6.76 -13.67
N GLN A 408 -25.41 -5.58 -13.58
CA GLN A 408 -25.23 -4.82 -12.34
C GLN A 408 -26.56 -4.34 -11.74
N LEU A 409 -27.62 -4.23 -12.53
CA LEU A 409 -28.96 -3.80 -12.12
C LEU A 409 -29.92 -4.98 -11.88
N ALA A 410 -29.52 -6.22 -12.14
CA ALA A 410 -30.39 -7.40 -12.08
C ALA A 410 -31.16 -7.49 -10.76
N SER A 411 -30.51 -7.19 -9.60
CA SER A 411 -31.15 -7.21 -8.28
C SER A 411 -32.17 -6.09 -8.07
N SER A 412 -32.12 -5.00 -8.84
CA SER A 412 -33.03 -3.85 -8.74
C SER A 412 -34.27 -3.98 -9.66
N LEU A 413 -34.18 -4.81 -10.72
CA LEU A 413 -35.25 -5.00 -11.69
C LEU A 413 -36.59 -5.45 -11.08
N PRO A 414 -36.64 -6.38 -10.11
CA PRO A 414 -37.91 -6.79 -9.48
C PRO A 414 -38.61 -5.62 -8.75
N GLY A 415 -37.87 -4.74 -8.09
CA GLY A 415 -38.45 -3.54 -7.44
C GLY A 415 -39.09 -2.59 -8.43
N MET A 416 -38.35 -2.33 -9.52
CA MET A 416 -38.81 -1.49 -10.62
C MET A 416 -40.02 -2.10 -11.39
N LEU A 417 -39.94 -3.41 -11.71
CA LEU A 417 -41.00 -4.07 -12.52
C LEU A 417 -42.34 -4.11 -11.81
N HIS A 418 -42.34 -4.28 -10.48
CA HIS A 418 -43.54 -4.55 -9.70
C HIS A 418 -44.01 -3.36 -8.85
N HIS A 419 -43.52 -2.14 -9.06
CA HIS A 419 -43.91 -0.99 -8.24
C HIS A 419 -45.38 -0.56 -8.42
N HIS A 420 -46.05 -1.01 -9.46
CA HIS A 420 -47.51 -0.81 -9.66
C HIS A 420 -48.35 -2.04 -9.29
N GLU A 421 -47.75 -3.06 -8.68
CA GLU A 421 -48.57 -4.12 -8.09
C GLU A 421 -49.30 -3.59 -6.84
N ARG A 422 -50.51 -4.07 -6.67
CA ARG A 422 -51.36 -3.68 -5.55
C ARG A 422 -51.37 -4.78 -4.49
N TYR A 423 -51.39 -4.37 -3.24
CA TYR A 423 -51.38 -5.33 -2.13
C TYR A 423 -52.56 -6.31 -2.16
N ASP A 424 -53.72 -5.89 -2.69
CA ASP A 424 -54.92 -6.70 -2.91
C ASP A 424 -54.86 -7.64 -4.13
N GLY A 425 -53.81 -7.53 -4.98
CA GLY A 425 -53.63 -8.33 -6.20
C GLY A 425 -54.28 -7.74 -7.45
N GLY A 426 -54.86 -6.55 -7.36
CA GLY A 426 -55.50 -5.85 -8.52
C GLY A 426 -54.53 -4.99 -9.34
N GLY A 427 -53.20 -5.14 -9.11
CA GLY A 427 -52.13 -4.38 -9.78
C GLY A 427 -51.67 -4.96 -11.11
N TYR A 428 -50.54 -4.48 -11.61
CA TYR A 428 -49.86 -4.92 -12.82
C TYR A 428 -48.35 -4.85 -12.66
N PRO A 429 -47.54 -5.61 -13.46
CA PRO A 429 -47.93 -6.37 -14.66
C PRO A 429 -48.39 -7.81 -14.38
N GLN A 430 -48.14 -8.40 -13.21
CA GLN A 430 -48.35 -9.84 -12.94
C GLN A 430 -49.53 -10.13 -12.01
N GLY A 431 -50.08 -9.11 -11.32
CA GLY A 431 -51.16 -9.26 -10.36
C GLY A 431 -50.72 -9.95 -9.06
N LEU A 432 -49.48 -9.73 -8.62
CA LEU A 432 -48.96 -10.26 -7.39
C LEU A 432 -49.70 -9.71 -6.18
N LYS A 433 -49.81 -10.52 -5.11
CA LYS A 433 -50.60 -10.15 -3.93
C LYS A 433 -49.81 -10.21 -2.62
N GLY A 434 -50.02 -9.21 -1.79
CA GLY A 434 -49.46 -9.17 -0.45
C GLY A 434 -47.91 -9.21 -0.47
N LYS A 435 -47.32 -10.18 0.24
CA LYS A 435 -45.86 -10.35 0.36
C LYS A 435 -45.21 -11.10 -0.82
N GLU A 436 -46.00 -11.55 -1.82
CA GLU A 436 -45.47 -12.00 -3.11
C GLU A 436 -44.85 -10.83 -3.90
N ILE A 437 -45.31 -9.62 -3.67
CA ILE A 437 -44.74 -8.39 -4.24
C ILE A 437 -43.35 -8.16 -3.58
N PRO A 438 -42.30 -7.98 -4.35
CA PRO A 438 -40.94 -7.68 -3.81
C PRO A 438 -41.01 -6.51 -2.83
N LEU A 439 -40.21 -6.58 -1.74
CA LEU A 439 -40.18 -5.53 -0.72
C LEU A 439 -39.87 -4.16 -1.32
N ASP A 440 -38.88 -4.09 -2.20
CA ASP A 440 -38.48 -2.85 -2.86
C ASP A 440 -39.61 -2.23 -3.67
N ALA A 441 -40.39 -3.06 -4.38
CA ALA A 441 -41.57 -2.61 -5.14
C ALA A 441 -42.64 -2.05 -4.19
N ARG A 442 -42.90 -2.70 -3.04
CA ARG A 442 -43.87 -2.21 -2.07
C ARG A 442 -43.43 -0.89 -1.40
N ILE A 443 -42.12 -0.72 -1.16
CA ILE A 443 -41.58 0.54 -0.64
C ILE A 443 -41.72 1.65 -1.68
N ILE A 444 -41.34 1.40 -2.95
CA ILE A 444 -41.47 2.35 -4.05
C ILE A 444 -42.94 2.74 -4.25
N ALA A 445 -43.89 1.78 -4.18
CA ALA A 445 -45.32 2.06 -4.35
C ALA A 445 -45.85 3.07 -3.32
N VAL A 446 -45.42 3.00 -2.06
CA VAL A 446 -45.76 3.95 -0.99
C VAL A 446 -45.16 5.33 -1.30
N ALA A 447 -43.89 5.39 -1.62
CA ALA A 447 -43.17 6.62 -1.92
C ALA A 447 -43.71 7.32 -3.16
N ASP A 448 -43.93 6.58 -4.25
CA ASP A 448 -44.52 7.07 -5.52
C ASP A 448 -45.93 7.61 -5.29
N THR A 449 -46.78 6.87 -4.56
CA THR A 449 -48.16 7.32 -4.26
C THR A 449 -48.13 8.62 -3.47
N PHE A 450 -47.28 8.76 -2.49
CA PHE A 450 -47.14 9.99 -1.69
C PHE A 450 -46.69 11.16 -2.58
N ASP A 451 -45.61 10.99 -3.37
CA ASP A 451 -45.15 12.04 -4.29
C ASP A 451 -46.20 12.44 -5.33
N ALA A 452 -46.91 11.45 -5.88
CA ALA A 452 -47.98 11.69 -6.79
C ALA A 452 -49.16 12.52 -6.22
N ILE A 453 -49.38 12.44 -4.90
CA ILE A 453 -50.44 13.21 -4.23
C ILE A 453 -49.95 14.60 -3.87
N THR A 454 -48.69 14.76 -3.49
CA THR A 454 -48.06 16.03 -3.09
C THR A 454 -47.55 16.86 -4.27
N SER A 455 -47.54 16.33 -5.50
CA SER A 455 -47.15 17.03 -6.72
C SER A 455 -48.33 17.55 -7.50
N ASN A 456 -48.15 18.71 -8.18
CA ASN A 456 -49.16 19.26 -9.09
C ASN A 456 -49.30 18.37 -10.32
N ARG A 457 -50.55 18.09 -10.74
CA ARG A 457 -50.88 17.38 -12.00
C ARG A 457 -51.86 18.20 -12.84
N ALA A 458 -51.91 17.93 -14.14
CA ALA A 458 -52.76 18.68 -15.11
C ALA A 458 -54.21 18.92 -14.65
N TYR A 459 -54.74 17.96 -13.90
CA TYR A 459 -56.14 17.95 -13.53
C TYR A 459 -56.37 17.96 -12.02
N ARG A 460 -55.30 18.11 -11.21
CA ARG A 460 -55.41 18.13 -9.76
C ARG A 460 -54.23 18.92 -9.15
N PRO A 461 -54.54 19.95 -8.33
CA PRO A 461 -53.51 20.63 -7.55
C PRO A 461 -52.89 19.66 -6.52
N ALA A 462 -51.68 19.95 -6.12
CA ALA A 462 -51.00 19.25 -5.04
C ALA A 462 -51.84 19.33 -3.74
N LYS A 463 -51.91 18.24 -3.01
CA LYS A 463 -52.41 18.22 -1.62
C LYS A 463 -51.28 18.53 -0.64
N THR A 464 -51.66 18.94 0.58
CA THR A 464 -50.66 19.06 1.62
C THR A 464 -50.07 17.69 1.99
N PRO A 465 -48.85 17.65 2.53
CA PRO A 465 -48.25 16.40 2.94
C PRO A 465 -49.09 15.64 3.98
N GLU A 466 -49.78 16.36 4.87
CA GLU A 466 -50.69 15.76 5.87
C GLU A 466 -51.91 15.13 5.18
N GLU A 467 -52.51 15.83 4.24
CA GLU A 467 -53.64 15.29 3.43
C GLU A 467 -53.20 14.07 2.61
N ALA A 468 -51.97 14.08 2.08
CA ALA A 468 -51.39 12.95 1.35
C ALA A 468 -51.20 11.73 2.26
N LEU A 469 -50.73 11.94 3.47
CA LEU A 469 -50.58 10.87 4.48
C LEU A 469 -51.93 10.23 4.80
N GLU A 470 -53.00 11.04 5.00
CA GLU A 470 -54.36 10.51 5.21
C GLU A 470 -54.85 9.69 4.02
N GLU A 471 -54.53 10.10 2.77
CA GLU A 471 -54.93 9.34 1.58
C GLU A 471 -54.23 8.00 1.46
N ILE A 472 -52.90 7.93 1.74
CA ILE A 472 -52.21 6.64 1.72
C ILE A 472 -52.66 5.72 2.84
N GLU A 473 -53.03 6.25 4.01
CA GLU A 473 -53.61 5.46 5.11
C GLU A 473 -54.97 4.82 4.69
N LYS A 474 -55.84 5.53 3.94
CA LYS A 474 -57.12 4.99 3.46
C LYS A 474 -56.95 3.82 2.49
N VAL A 475 -55.84 3.75 1.76
CA VAL A 475 -55.60 2.67 0.78
C VAL A 475 -54.66 1.57 1.33
N ALA A 476 -54.24 1.67 2.57
CA ALA A 476 -53.47 0.64 3.26
C ALA A 476 -54.26 -0.68 3.30
N GLY A 477 -53.61 -1.80 3.00
CA GLY A 477 -54.22 -3.14 2.92
C GLY A 477 -54.96 -3.42 1.62
N THR A 478 -55.17 -2.40 0.74
CA THR A 478 -55.73 -2.56 -0.61
C THR A 478 -54.71 -2.25 -1.69
N GLN A 479 -54.40 -0.99 -1.91
CA GLN A 479 -53.35 -0.59 -2.87
C GLN A 479 -51.96 -0.77 -2.27
N LEU A 480 -51.73 -0.34 -1.04
CA LEU A 480 -50.43 -0.27 -0.38
C LEU A 480 -50.32 -1.28 0.76
N ASP A 481 -49.07 -1.71 1.04
CA ASP A 481 -48.74 -2.55 2.19
C ASP A 481 -48.97 -1.77 3.49
N PRO A 482 -49.86 -2.24 4.38
CA PRO A 482 -50.19 -1.55 5.62
C PRO A 482 -49.01 -1.43 6.60
N ASP A 483 -48.11 -2.42 6.60
CA ASP A 483 -46.89 -2.36 7.44
C ASP A 483 -45.97 -1.21 6.97
N LEU A 484 -45.77 -1.06 5.65
CA LEU A 484 -44.93 -0.02 5.06
C LEU A 484 -45.57 1.38 5.11
N VAL A 485 -46.90 1.49 5.04
CA VAL A 485 -47.60 2.75 5.31
C VAL A 485 -47.32 3.24 6.73
N ASN A 486 -47.34 2.33 7.74
CA ASN A 486 -46.99 2.69 9.10
C ASN A 486 -45.52 3.15 9.22
N VAL A 487 -44.57 2.47 8.56
CA VAL A 487 -43.16 2.88 8.50
C VAL A 487 -43.02 4.26 7.87
N PHE A 488 -43.70 4.53 6.76
CA PHE A 488 -43.68 5.84 6.09
C PHE A 488 -44.23 6.96 6.99
N LYS A 489 -45.28 6.69 7.76
CA LYS A 489 -45.83 7.64 8.73
C LYS A 489 -44.82 8.03 9.79
N GLU A 490 -44.05 7.05 10.30
CA GLU A 490 -42.96 7.34 11.26
C GLU A 490 -41.86 8.20 10.62
N VAL A 491 -41.45 7.90 9.39
CA VAL A 491 -40.47 8.69 8.61
C VAL A 491 -41.00 10.11 8.39
N PHE A 492 -42.28 10.24 8.00
CA PHE A 492 -42.89 11.55 7.78
C PHE A 492 -42.83 12.44 9.03
N ILE A 493 -43.25 11.91 10.18
CA ILE A 493 -43.27 12.66 11.44
C ILE A 493 -41.87 13.08 11.90
N ARG A 494 -40.89 12.22 11.71
CA ARG A 494 -39.52 12.43 12.23
C ARG A 494 -38.65 13.27 11.30
N ASP A 495 -38.68 12.97 10.02
CA ASP A 495 -37.64 13.42 9.08
C ASP A 495 -38.19 14.45 8.09
N LEU A 496 -39.45 14.32 7.62
CA LEU A 496 -40.01 15.19 6.57
C LEU A 496 -40.77 16.42 7.11
N ALA A 497 -41.55 16.25 8.17
CA ALA A 497 -42.32 17.34 8.73
C ALA A 497 -41.49 18.50 9.33
N PRO A 498 -40.29 18.25 9.98
CA PRO A 498 -39.41 19.30 10.46
C PRO A 498 -38.78 20.13 9.36
N GLU A 499 -38.32 19.49 8.27
CA GLU A 499 -37.68 20.18 7.12
C GLU A 499 -38.64 21.08 6.36
N GLN A 500 -39.90 20.68 6.22
CA GLN A 500 -40.93 21.48 5.55
C GLN A 500 -41.33 22.72 6.37
N LYS A 501 -41.26 22.69 7.69
CA LYS A 501 -41.47 23.86 8.52
C LYS A 501 -40.34 24.88 8.39
N CYS A 502 -39.07 24.43 8.24
CA CYS A 502 -37.93 25.32 8.06
C CYS A 502 -37.96 26.03 6.69
N SER A 503 -38.34 25.33 5.62
CA SER A 503 -38.44 25.92 4.28
C SER A 503 -39.63 26.91 4.07
N LEU A 504 -40.66 26.83 4.88
CA LEU A 504 -41.77 27.77 4.89
C LEU A 504 -41.46 29.05 5.68
N GLU A 505 -40.58 28.96 6.68
CA GLU A 505 -40.12 30.13 7.43
C GLU A 505 -39.06 30.95 6.67
N GLU A 506 -38.31 30.35 5.73
CA GLU A 506 -37.36 31.05 4.86
C GLU A 506 -38.00 31.76 3.66
N GLN A 507 -39.28 31.48 3.36
CA GLN A 507 -40.06 32.11 2.25
C GLN A 507 -41.08 33.16 2.73
N SER A 508 -41.18 33.40 4.03
CA SER A 508 -42.03 34.43 4.65
C SER A 508 -41.18 35.59 5.19
#